data_d858d1b836b2c7b1323255077214f5a4
#
_entry.id   d858d1b836b2c7b1323255077214f5a4
#
_cell.length_a   1.000
_cell.length_b   1.000
_cell.length_c   1.000
_cell.angle_alpha   90.00
_cell.angle_beta   90.00
_cell.angle_gamma   90.00
#
_symmetry.space_group_name_H-M   'P 1'
#
loop_
_entity.id
_entity.type
_entity.pdbx_description
1 polymer ?
#
loop_
_entity_poly.entity_id
_entity_poly.type
_entity_poly.pdbx_seq_one_letter_code
_entity_poly.pdbx_strand_id
1 'polypeptide(L)'
;ALIHLAQDQLEKMHNSVGATREFLKQTESRLMSSSEGSFEARLMLLQGDLERAERESLAAYDGPPVEPMLLFEIPALTRAKVLVARATPESLRQAMVLLDELLVCAEKAHMVWRQIQVLALQAQALAAQGHSDEALPRLEQAVTLARPGRLVRTFVDLGLPVAELLRQLARRGVATEYLNQVLTALDLPAKAQPPAVTVESETVEPLTERELEVLALLGERLTNQEIAQRLVISPETVKRHASNIYQKLSVHNRRQAAAKARNLGILSPA
;
A
#
# COMPACT_ATOMS: atom_id res chain seq x y z
N ALA A 1 4.95 -14.47 -3.79
CA ALA A 1 4.12 -14.61 -5.02
C ALA A 1 4.02 -13.29 -5.81
N LEU A 2 3.49 -12.20 -5.25
CA LEU A 2 3.33 -10.92 -5.99
C LEU A 2 4.65 -10.36 -6.55
N ILE A 3 5.75 -10.46 -5.79
CA ILE A 3 7.09 -10.08 -6.27
C ILE A 3 7.50 -10.92 -7.47
N HIS A 4 7.29 -12.24 -7.41
CA HIS A 4 7.61 -13.14 -8.52
C HIS A 4 6.75 -12.87 -9.75
N LEU A 5 5.46 -12.54 -9.55
CA LEU A 5 4.59 -12.11 -10.66
C LEU A 5 5.10 -10.83 -11.32
N ALA A 6 5.48 -9.82 -10.52
CA ALA A 6 6.05 -8.58 -11.04
C ALA A 6 7.39 -8.77 -11.76
N GLN A 7 8.14 -9.82 -11.44
CA GLN A 7 9.39 -10.20 -12.09
C GLN A 7 9.22 -11.20 -13.24
N ASP A 8 7.96 -11.52 -13.63
CA ASP A 8 7.65 -12.52 -14.66
C ASP A 8 8.17 -13.96 -14.35
N GLN A 9 8.29 -14.27 -13.04
CA GLN A 9 8.77 -15.55 -12.54
C GLN A 9 7.57 -16.45 -12.15
N LEU A 10 6.76 -16.82 -13.12
CA LEU A 10 5.48 -17.52 -12.90
C LEU A 10 5.65 -18.85 -12.14
N GLU A 11 6.68 -19.62 -12.43
CA GLU A 11 6.95 -20.89 -11.74
C GLU A 11 7.21 -20.68 -10.24
N LYS A 12 8.06 -19.69 -9.89
CA LYS A 12 8.34 -19.35 -8.48
C LYS A 12 7.10 -18.77 -7.78
N MET A 13 6.27 -18.03 -8.52
CA MET A 13 4.99 -17.55 -8.02
C MET A 13 4.07 -18.72 -7.67
N HIS A 14 3.87 -19.67 -8.59
CA HIS A 14 3.04 -20.87 -8.35
C HIS A 14 3.55 -21.72 -7.20
N ASN A 15 4.87 -21.94 -7.11
CA ASN A 15 5.48 -22.67 -6.02
C ASN A 15 5.26 -21.98 -4.65
N SER A 16 5.35 -20.65 -4.60
CA SER A 16 5.07 -19.88 -3.38
C SER A 16 3.60 -19.98 -2.96
N VAL A 17 2.67 -19.95 -3.90
CA VAL A 17 1.22 -20.12 -3.64
C VAL A 17 0.94 -21.54 -3.16
N GLY A 18 1.49 -22.56 -3.84
CA GLY A 18 1.34 -23.96 -3.45
C GLY A 18 1.85 -24.26 -2.04
N ALA A 19 3.03 -23.75 -1.67
CA ALA A 19 3.56 -23.88 -0.33
C ALA A 19 2.69 -23.22 0.74
N THR A 20 2.14 -22.04 0.44
CA THR A 20 1.21 -21.34 1.34
C THR A 20 -0.08 -22.16 1.53
N ARG A 21 -0.64 -22.69 0.44
CA ARG A 21 -1.85 -23.54 0.47
C ARG A 21 -1.65 -24.78 1.34
N GLU A 22 -0.52 -25.47 1.18
CA GLU A 22 -0.23 -26.67 1.96
C GLU A 22 -0.09 -26.35 3.46
N PHE A 23 0.58 -25.25 3.80
CA PHE A 23 0.68 -24.77 5.18
C PHE A 23 -0.70 -24.40 5.77
N LEU A 24 -1.56 -23.74 5.01
CA LEU A 24 -2.88 -23.30 5.47
C LEU A 24 -3.87 -24.46 5.65
N LYS A 25 -3.77 -25.53 4.84
CA LYS A 25 -4.54 -26.76 5.05
C LYS A 25 -4.27 -27.40 6.42
N GLN A 26 -3.05 -27.26 6.92
CA GLN A 26 -2.66 -27.83 8.22
C GLN A 26 -3.17 -26.99 9.41
N THR A 27 -3.57 -25.73 9.18
CA THR A 27 -3.95 -24.81 10.27
C THR A 27 -5.46 -24.76 10.53
N GLU A 28 -6.31 -25.36 9.68
CA GLU A 28 -7.78 -25.39 9.78
C GLU A 28 -8.46 -24.03 10.06
N SER A 29 -7.79 -22.92 9.78
CA SER A 29 -8.27 -21.59 10.06
C SER A 29 -9.13 -21.05 8.92
N ARG A 30 -10.43 -20.85 9.18
CA ARG A 30 -11.39 -20.29 8.20
C ARG A 30 -10.98 -18.91 7.68
N LEU A 31 -10.44 -18.05 8.54
CA LEU A 31 -9.93 -16.73 8.16
C LEU A 31 -8.74 -16.84 7.20
N MET A 32 -7.87 -17.80 7.41
CA MET A 32 -6.72 -18.01 6.54
C MET A 32 -7.12 -18.61 5.19
N SER A 33 -8.09 -19.53 5.16
CA SER A 33 -8.61 -20.10 3.90
C SER A 33 -9.31 -19.04 3.03
N SER A 34 -10.08 -18.16 3.65
CA SER A 34 -10.72 -17.03 2.96
C SER A 34 -9.68 -16.05 2.37
N SER A 35 -8.63 -15.74 3.13
CA SER A 35 -7.53 -14.88 2.66
C SER A 35 -6.72 -15.54 1.54
N GLU A 36 -6.53 -16.87 1.57
CA GLU A 36 -5.87 -17.62 0.50
C GLU A 36 -6.64 -17.54 -0.81
N GLY A 37 -7.94 -17.90 -0.80
CA GLY A 37 -8.79 -17.84 -1.99
C GLY A 37 -8.89 -16.41 -2.55
N SER A 38 -8.97 -15.41 -1.69
CA SER A 38 -8.92 -14.00 -2.06
C SER A 38 -7.60 -13.64 -2.76
N PHE A 39 -6.47 -14.09 -2.22
CA PHE A 39 -5.16 -13.86 -2.80
C PHE A 39 -5.01 -14.54 -4.17
N GLU A 40 -5.53 -15.76 -4.33
CA GLU A 40 -5.56 -16.46 -5.62
C GLU A 40 -6.42 -15.74 -6.65
N ALA A 41 -7.61 -15.28 -6.25
CA ALA A 41 -8.47 -14.48 -7.10
C ALA A 41 -7.76 -13.21 -7.60
N ARG A 42 -7.01 -12.56 -6.72
CA ARG A 42 -6.20 -11.39 -7.07
C ARG A 42 -5.10 -11.73 -8.07
N LEU A 43 -4.40 -12.85 -7.91
CA LEU A 43 -3.38 -13.29 -8.88
C LEU A 43 -4.00 -13.58 -10.24
N MET A 44 -5.14 -14.26 -10.30
CA MET A 44 -5.87 -14.54 -11.52
C MET A 44 -6.33 -13.25 -12.21
N LEU A 45 -6.83 -12.29 -11.45
CA LEU A 45 -7.20 -10.97 -11.96
C LEU A 45 -6.00 -10.25 -12.61
N LEU A 46 -4.83 -10.28 -11.97
CA LEU A 46 -3.60 -9.70 -12.51
C LEU A 46 -3.08 -10.43 -13.76
N GLN A 47 -3.41 -11.70 -13.93
CA GLN A 47 -3.10 -12.50 -15.13
C GLN A 47 -4.14 -12.34 -16.24
N GLY A 48 -5.24 -11.61 -16.00
CA GLY A 48 -6.33 -11.42 -16.95
C GLY A 48 -7.35 -12.56 -16.99
N ASP A 49 -7.24 -13.57 -16.12
CA ASP A 49 -8.21 -14.67 -16.02
C ASP A 49 -9.41 -14.28 -15.15
N LEU A 50 -10.29 -13.46 -15.73
CA LEU A 50 -11.41 -12.87 -15.01
C LEU A 50 -12.44 -13.90 -14.54
N GLU A 51 -12.67 -14.99 -15.32
CA GLU A 51 -13.64 -16.02 -14.96
C GLU A 51 -13.22 -16.81 -13.71
N ARG A 52 -11.93 -17.17 -13.64
CA ARG A 52 -11.39 -17.84 -12.46
C ARG A 52 -11.31 -16.89 -11.29
N ALA A 53 -10.86 -15.65 -11.50
CA ALA A 53 -10.83 -14.62 -10.45
C ALA A 53 -12.22 -14.42 -9.82
N GLU A 54 -13.28 -14.46 -10.63
CA GLU A 54 -14.64 -14.32 -10.13
C GLU A 54 -15.05 -15.49 -9.25
N ARG A 55 -14.85 -16.73 -9.71
CA ARG A 55 -15.21 -17.93 -8.92
C ARG A 55 -14.48 -17.95 -7.58
N GLU A 56 -13.17 -17.74 -7.60
CA GLU A 56 -12.35 -17.77 -6.39
C GLU A 56 -12.68 -16.60 -5.44
N SER A 57 -12.93 -15.40 -5.98
CA SER A 57 -13.31 -14.25 -5.15
C SER A 57 -14.67 -14.41 -4.49
N LEU A 58 -15.63 -15.08 -5.18
CA LEU A 58 -16.94 -15.38 -4.63
C LEU A 58 -16.86 -16.45 -3.54
N ALA A 59 -16.05 -17.49 -3.76
CA ALA A 59 -15.85 -18.55 -2.78
C ALA A 59 -15.12 -18.06 -1.52
N ALA A 60 -14.19 -17.10 -1.68
CA ALA A 60 -13.43 -16.52 -0.59
C ALA A 60 -14.21 -15.45 0.20
N TYR A 61 -15.20 -14.81 -0.41
CA TYR A 61 -16.00 -13.76 0.23
C TYR A 61 -17.20 -14.36 0.95
N ASP A 62 -17.21 -14.29 2.26
CA ASP A 62 -18.18 -14.93 3.14
C ASP A 62 -19.01 -13.90 3.95
N GLY A 63 -19.30 -12.73 3.36
CA GLY A 63 -20.16 -11.74 4.02
C GLY A 63 -19.50 -10.37 4.25
N PRO A 64 -20.07 -9.54 5.14
CA PRO A 64 -19.59 -8.19 5.35
C PRO A 64 -18.14 -8.15 5.83
N PRO A 65 -17.40 -7.06 5.53
CA PRO A 65 -16.01 -6.94 5.94
C PRO A 65 -15.85 -7.07 7.45
N VAL A 66 -14.97 -7.97 7.89
CA VAL A 66 -14.71 -8.22 9.32
C VAL A 66 -13.75 -7.15 9.83
N GLU A 67 -14.09 -6.49 10.92
CA GLU A 67 -13.16 -5.65 11.69
C GLU A 67 -12.30 -6.54 12.62
N PRO A 68 -11.03 -6.20 12.84
CA PRO A 68 -10.24 -5.12 12.24
C PRO A 68 -9.63 -5.53 10.89
N MET A 69 -9.61 -4.61 9.94
CA MET A 69 -9.03 -4.78 8.59
C MET A 69 -7.48 -4.80 8.61
N LEU A 70 -6.90 -5.51 9.56
CA LEU A 70 -5.45 -5.58 9.76
C LEU A 70 -4.76 -6.55 8.80
N LEU A 71 -5.50 -7.38 8.07
CA LEU A 71 -4.97 -8.36 7.15
C LEU A 71 -4.46 -7.70 5.87
N PHE A 72 -3.35 -8.21 5.34
CA PHE A 72 -2.77 -7.78 4.06
C PHE A 72 -3.72 -8.04 2.88
N GLU A 73 -4.54 -9.08 2.99
CA GLU A 73 -5.55 -9.44 2.00
C GLU A 73 -6.94 -9.35 2.64
N ILE A 74 -7.85 -8.68 1.94
CA ILE A 74 -9.25 -8.50 2.37
C ILE A 74 -10.15 -9.08 1.27
N PRO A 75 -10.84 -10.20 1.54
CA PRO A 75 -11.70 -10.85 0.54
C PRO A 75 -12.74 -9.92 -0.09
N ALA A 76 -13.39 -9.08 0.71
CA ALA A 76 -14.35 -8.09 0.22
C ALA A 76 -13.72 -7.09 -0.77
N LEU A 77 -12.48 -6.62 -0.51
CA LEU A 77 -11.79 -5.69 -1.42
C LEU A 77 -11.39 -6.38 -2.72
N THR A 78 -10.90 -7.62 -2.66
CA THR A 78 -10.59 -8.41 -3.86
C THR A 78 -11.86 -8.71 -4.66
N ARG A 79 -12.96 -9.07 -3.97
CA ARG A 79 -14.27 -9.22 -4.62
C ARG A 79 -14.69 -7.95 -5.35
N ALA A 80 -14.59 -6.78 -4.70
CA ALA A 80 -14.90 -5.49 -5.32
C ALA A 80 -14.03 -5.23 -6.57
N LYS A 81 -12.73 -5.53 -6.53
CA LYS A 81 -11.83 -5.39 -7.69
C LYS A 81 -12.27 -6.26 -8.87
N VAL A 82 -12.63 -7.51 -8.61
CA VAL A 82 -13.14 -8.44 -9.66
C VAL A 82 -14.44 -7.92 -10.25
N LEU A 83 -15.37 -7.47 -9.42
CA LEU A 83 -16.64 -6.89 -9.87
C LEU A 83 -16.45 -5.63 -10.72
N VAL A 84 -15.52 -4.75 -10.36
CA VAL A 84 -15.16 -3.56 -11.16
C VAL A 84 -14.55 -3.98 -12.49
N ALA A 85 -13.65 -4.97 -12.48
CA ALA A 85 -13.03 -5.48 -13.72
C ALA A 85 -14.03 -6.13 -14.68
N ARG A 86 -15.10 -6.75 -14.18
CA ARG A 86 -16.19 -7.27 -15.02
C ARG A 86 -16.96 -6.19 -15.79
N ALA A 87 -17.04 -5.02 -15.22
CA ALA A 87 -17.64 -3.83 -15.82
C ALA A 87 -19.09 -4.01 -16.35
N THR A 88 -19.86 -4.97 -15.84
CA THR A 88 -21.30 -5.06 -16.15
C THR A 88 -22.09 -4.13 -15.22
N PRO A 89 -23.28 -3.62 -15.65
CA PRO A 89 -24.07 -2.75 -14.79
C PRO A 89 -24.40 -3.36 -13.42
N GLU A 90 -24.64 -4.67 -13.39
CA GLU A 90 -24.92 -5.42 -12.16
C GLU A 90 -23.68 -5.55 -11.28
N SER A 91 -22.52 -5.94 -11.86
CA SER A 91 -21.29 -6.10 -11.11
C SER A 91 -20.80 -4.75 -10.54
N LEU A 92 -20.97 -3.67 -11.28
CA LEU A 92 -20.58 -2.33 -10.81
C LEU A 92 -21.48 -1.85 -9.65
N ARG A 93 -22.80 -2.16 -9.67
CA ARG A 93 -23.67 -1.85 -8.53
C ARG A 93 -23.25 -2.65 -7.29
N GLN A 94 -22.99 -3.95 -7.43
CA GLN A 94 -22.51 -4.80 -6.32
C GLN A 94 -21.16 -4.30 -5.79
N ALA A 95 -20.25 -3.91 -6.67
CA ALA A 95 -18.96 -3.34 -6.29
C ALA A 95 -19.13 -2.08 -5.44
N MET A 96 -20.02 -1.16 -5.85
CA MET A 96 -20.25 0.09 -5.10
C MET A 96 -20.76 -0.16 -3.71
N VAL A 97 -21.72 -1.10 -3.52
CA VAL A 97 -22.21 -1.47 -2.17
C VAL A 97 -21.07 -1.96 -1.28
N LEU A 98 -20.23 -2.89 -1.78
CA LEU A 98 -19.08 -3.38 -1.03
C LEU A 98 -18.06 -2.29 -0.72
N LEU A 99 -17.80 -1.41 -1.68
CA LEU A 99 -16.84 -0.33 -1.52
C LEU A 99 -17.33 0.74 -0.52
N ASP A 100 -18.63 1.03 -0.47
CA ASP A 100 -19.20 1.94 0.52
C ASP A 100 -19.06 1.37 1.95
N GLU A 101 -19.36 0.09 2.15
CA GLU A 101 -19.17 -0.58 3.44
C GLU A 101 -17.68 -0.60 3.86
N LEU A 102 -16.78 -0.91 2.91
CA LEU A 102 -15.34 -0.91 3.14
C LEU A 102 -14.80 0.49 3.47
N LEU A 103 -15.34 1.54 2.85
CA LEU A 103 -14.94 2.91 3.14
C LEU A 103 -15.30 3.30 4.58
N VAL A 104 -16.53 3.00 5.00
CA VAL A 104 -16.97 3.25 6.39
C VAL A 104 -16.10 2.52 7.40
N CYS A 105 -15.76 1.25 7.14
CA CYS A 105 -14.85 0.49 8.01
C CYS A 105 -13.45 1.11 8.05
N ALA A 106 -12.90 1.50 6.89
CA ALA A 106 -11.58 2.10 6.80
C ALA A 106 -11.49 3.48 7.47
N GLU A 107 -12.56 4.26 7.41
CA GLU A 107 -12.67 5.56 8.11
C GLU A 107 -12.72 5.39 9.62
N LYS A 108 -13.59 4.51 10.13
CA LYS A 108 -13.69 4.20 11.57
C LYS A 108 -12.36 3.68 12.14
N ALA A 109 -11.66 2.86 11.37
CA ALA A 109 -10.37 2.29 11.77
C ALA A 109 -9.17 3.24 11.50
N HIS A 110 -9.39 4.44 10.98
CA HIS A 110 -8.35 5.41 10.59
C HIS A 110 -7.30 4.85 9.62
N MET A 111 -7.69 3.90 8.75
CA MET A 111 -6.79 3.22 7.81
C MET A 111 -6.69 4.00 6.49
N VAL A 112 -5.95 5.09 6.48
CA VAL A 112 -5.84 6.02 5.34
C VAL A 112 -5.49 5.32 4.03
N TRP A 113 -4.55 4.38 4.05
CA TRP A 113 -4.15 3.64 2.85
C TRP A 113 -5.29 2.77 2.25
N ARG A 114 -6.21 2.26 3.10
CA ARG A 114 -7.41 1.56 2.63
C ARG A 114 -8.44 2.53 2.05
N GLN A 115 -8.64 3.67 2.69
CA GLN A 115 -9.50 4.72 2.15
C GLN A 115 -9.06 5.10 0.73
N ILE A 116 -7.75 5.28 0.51
CA ILE A 116 -7.18 5.57 -0.82
C ILE A 116 -7.53 4.48 -1.83
N GLN A 117 -7.34 3.20 -1.47
CA GLN A 117 -7.65 2.08 -2.37
C GLN A 117 -9.14 2.02 -2.71
N VAL A 118 -10.00 2.15 -1.71
CA VAL A 118 -11.45 2.08 -1.89
C VAL A 118 -11.96 3.26 -2.72
N LEU A 119 -11.56 4.48 -2.41
CA LEU A 119 -11.94 5.69 -3.15
C LEU A 119 -11.53 5.61 -4.62
N ALA A 120 -10.32 5.13 -4.90
CA ALA A 120 -9.85 4.97 -6.26
C ALA A 120 -10.62 3.89 -7.04
N LEU A 121 -11.03 2.79 -6.38
CA LEU A 121 -11.89 1.76 -6.97
C LEU A 121 -13.32 2.26 -7.20
N GLN A 122 -13.88 3.07 -6.28
CA GLN A 122 -15.17 3.74 -6.47
C GLN A 122 -15.13 4.66 -7.70
N ALA A 123 -14.04 5.44 -7.85
CA ALA A 123 -13.86 6.29 -9.02
C ALA A 123 -13.83 5.47 -10.33
N GLN A 124 -13.16 4.32 -10.35
CA GLN A 124 -13.16 3.43 -11.52
C GLN A 124 -14.56 2.87 -11.81
N ALA A 125 -15.29 2.42 -10.78
CA ALA A 125 -16.63 1.88 -10.94
C ALA A 125 -17.61 2.94 -11.49
N LEU A 126 -17.56 4.15 -10.95
CA LEU A 126 -18.38 5.29 -11.41
C LEU A 126 -18.05 5.68 -12.84
N ALA A 127 -16.77 5.75 -13.19
CA ALA A 127 -16.34 6.04 -14.57
C ALA A 127 -16.81 4.95 -15.56
N ALA A 128 -16.74 3.69 -15.17
CA ALA A 128 -17.24 2.58 -15.98
C ALA A 128 -18.77 2.60 -16.17
N GLN A 129 -19.51 3.24 -15.23
CA GLN A 129 -20.94 3.50 -15.33
C GLN A 129 -21.27 4.75 -16.18
N GLY A 130 -20.25 5.52 -16.60
CA GLY A 130 -20.41 6.79 -17.31
C GLY A 130 -20.60 8.02 -16.39
N HIS A 131 -20.51 7.85 -15.08
CA HIS A 131 -20.69 8.90 -14.06
C HIS A 131 -19.38 9.64 -13.77
N SER A 132 -18.76 10.24 -14.80
CA SER A 132 -17.46 10.91 -14.68
C SER A 132 -17.47 12.08 -13.70
N ASP A 133 -18.60 12.76 -13.57
CA ASP A 133 -18.75 13.90 -12.65
C ASP A 133 -18.68 13.49 -11.18
N GLU A 134 -19.09 12.25 -10.85
CA GLU A 134 -18.98 11.69 -9.52
C GLU A 134 -17.64 10.96 -9.31
N ALA A 135 -17.07 10.39 -10.38
CA ALA A 135 -15.79 9.67 -10.33
C ALA A 135 -14.62 10.59 -9.99
N LEU A 136 -14.55 11.78 -10.59
CA LEU A 136 -13.42 12.69 -10.39
C LEU A 136 -13.29 13.20 -8.95
N PRO A 137 -14.34 13.64 -8.25
CA PRO A 137 -14.24 14.00 -6.83
C PRO A 137 -13.76 12.85 -5.93
N ARG A 138 -14.20 11.62 -6.20
CA ARG A 138 -13.72 10.43 -5.45
C ARG A 138 -12.23 10.20 -5.65
N LEU A 139 -11.77 10.31 -6.90
CA LEU A 139 -10.35 10.14 -7.20
C LEU A 139 -9.50 11.30 -6.63
N GLU A 140 -10.01 12.53 -6.67
CA GLU A 140 -9.34 13.70 -6.07
C GLU A 140 -9.15 13.52 -4.56
N GLN A 141 -10.16 12.99 -3.87
CA GLN A 141 -10.04 12.66 -2.45
C GLN A 141 -8.96 11.58 -2.21
N ALA A 142 -8.93 10.52 -3.03
CA ALA A 142 -7.89 9.49 -2.95
C ALA A 142 -6.48 10.08 -3.16
N VAL A 143 -6.31 10.93 -4.17
CA VAL A 143 -5.05 11.63 -4.50
C VAL A 143 -4.61 12.54 -3.36
N THR A 144 -5.55 13.29 -2.77
CA THR A 144 -5.26 14.19 -1.63
C THR A 144 -4.75 13.41 -0.42
N LEU A 145 -5.36 12.27 -0.11
CA LEU A 145 -4.92 11.39 0.98
C LEU A 145 -3.58 10.71 0.68
N ALA A 146 -3.32 10.36 -0.59
CA ALA A 146 -2.11 9.63 -1.00
C ALA A 146 -0.88 10.53 -1.12
N ARG A 147 -1.05 11.80 -1.48
CA ARG A 147 0.03 12.75 -1.77
C ARG A 147 1.04 12.91 -0.64
N PRO A 148 0.65 13.09 0.64
CA PRO A 148 1.62 13.27 1.72
C PRO A 148 2.55 12.06 1.89
N GLY A 149 2.05 10.84 1.68
CA GLY A 149 2.81 9.59 1.76
C GLY A 149 3.45 9.16 0.45
N ARG A 150 3.30 9.94 -0.64
CA ARG A 150 3.75 9.59 -2.00
C ARG A 150 3.37 8.18 -2.43
N LEU A 151 2.14 7.75 -2.14
CA LEU A 151 1.65 6.37 -2.35
C LEU A 151 1.35 6.09 -3.83
N VAL A 152 2.38 6.09 -4.67
CA VAL A 152 2.29 5.89 -6.13
C VAL A 152 1.77 4.48 -6.47
N ARG A 153 2.28 3.46 -5.79
CA ARG A 153 1.98 2.05 -6.10
C ARG A 153 0.49 1.71 -6.03
N THR A 154 -0.25 2.34 -5.14
CA THR A 154 -1.70 2.13 -4.97
C THR A 154 -2.47 2.38 -6.28
N PHE A 155 -2.08 3.41 -7.04
CA PHE A 155 -2.72 3.74 -8.32
C PHE A 155 -2.17 2.88 -9.45
N VAL A 156 -0.88 2.54 -9.45
CA VAL A 156 -0.27 1.64 -10.43
C VAL A 156 -0.92 0.25 -10.39
N ASP A 157 -1.21 -0.27 -9.21
CA ASP A 157 -1.86 -1.57 -9.02
C ASP A 157 -3.34 -1.60 -9.50
N LEU A 158 -3.95 -0.43 -9.75
CA LEU A 158 -5.28 -0.31 -10.35
C LEU A 158 -5.23 -0.32 -11.88
N GLY A 159 -4.05 -0.11 -12.45
CA GLY A 159 -3.79 -0.23 -13.89
C GLY A 159 -4.32 0.94 -14.73
N LEU A 160 -4.35 0.70 -16.05
CA LEU A 160 -4.69 1.72 -17.04
C LEU A 160 -6.08 2.38 -16.89
N PRO A 161 -7.16 1.69 -16.43
CA PRO A 161 -8.46 2.34 -16.29
C PRO A 161 -8.46 3.59 -15.41
N VAL A 162 -7.58 3.67 -14.40
CA VAL A 162 -7.47 4.88 -13.55
C VAL A 162 -6.64 5.98 -14.21
N ALA A 163 -5.78 5.65 -15.17
CA ALA A 163 -4.84 6.60 -15.77
C ALA A 163 -5.54 7.79 -16.44
N GLU A 164 -6.63 7.55 -17.18
CA GLU A 164 -7.34 8.64 -17.86
C GLU A 164 -8.01 9.60 -16.86
N LEU A 165 -8.57 9.08 -15.78
CA LEU A 165 -9.13 9.91 -14.70
C LEU A 165 -8.03 10.74 -14.02
N LEU A 166 -6.85 10.15 -13.78
CA LEU A 166 -5.69 10.86 -13.22
C LEU A 166 -5.18 11.96 -14.17
N ARG A 167 -5.17 11.71 -15.50
CA ARG A 167 -4.83 12.73 -16.49
C ARG A 167 -5.85 13.89 -16.48
N GLN A 168 -7.12 13.60 -16.30
CA GLN A 168 -8.16 14.64 -16.18
C GLN A 168 -7.95 15.51 -14.93
N LEU A 169 -7.63 14.91 -13.78
CA LEU A 169 -7.28 15.65 -12.56
C LEU A 169 -6.02 16.50 -12.75
N ALA A 170 -4.99 15.97 -13.41
CA ALA A 170 -3.76 16.73 -13.69
C ALA A 170 -4.04 17.94 -14.57
N ARG A 171 -4.91 17.82 -15.61
CA ARG A 171 -5.35 18.94 -16.46
C ARG A 171 -6.11 20.01 -15.67
N ARG A 172 -6.79 19.64 -14.58
CA ARG A 172 -7.46 20.57 -13.65
C ARG A 172 -6.51 21.23 -12.64
N GLY A 173 -5.20 20.92 -12.70
CA GLY A 173 -4.19 21.47 -11.79
C GLY A 173 -4.13 20.81 -10.42
N VAL A 174 -4.85 19.71 -10.21
CA VAL A 174 -4.83 18.99 -8.94
C VAL A 174 -3.51 18.24 -8.79
N ALA A 175 -2.74 18.52 -7.73
CA ALA A 175 -1.52 17.79 -7.33
C ALA A 175 -0.58 17.40 -8.49
N THR A 176 -0.36 18.31 -9.45
CA THR A 176 0.23 18.02 -10.78
C THR A 176 1.57 17.29 -10.71
N GLU A 177 2.46 17.71 -9.81
CA GLU A 177 3.77 17.04 -9.65
C GLU A 177 3.61 15.56 -9.20
N TYR A 178 2.78 15.32 -8.20
CA TYR A 178 2.51 13.98 -7.71
C TYR A 178 1.81 13.11 -8.76
N LEU A 179 0.81 13.67 -9.46
CA LEU A 179 0.10 12.95 -10.52
C LEU A 179 1.01 12.62 -11.70
N ASN A 180 1.95 13.49 -12.06
CA ASN A 180 2.95 13.19 -13.09
C ASN A 180 3.83 12.00 -12.69
N GLN A 181 4.22 11.88 -11.43
CA GLN A 181 4.96 10.71 -10.92
C GLN A 181 4.13 9.42 -11.05
N VAL A 182 2.84 9.47 -10.66
CA VAL A 182 1.93 8.32 -10.78
C VAL A 182 1.74 7.91 -12.25
N LEU A 183 1.49 8.88 -13.14
CA LEU A 183 1.27 8.63 -14.56
C LEU A 183 2.52 8.06 -15.23
N THR A 184 3.70 8.61 -14.92
CA THR A 184 4.97 8.06 -15.41
C THR A 184 5.14 6.60 -14.97
N ALA A 185 4.80 6.28 -13.72
CA ALA A 185 4.89 4.91 -13.23
C ALA A 185 3.86 3.97 -13.88
N LEU A 186 2.69 4.46 -14.28
CA LEU A 186 1.68 3.71 -15.02
C LEU A 186 2.06 3.44 -16.48
N ASP A 187 2.77 4.41 -17.12
CA ASP A 187 3.19 4.30 -18.52
C ASP A 187 4.45 3.43 -18.70
N LEU A 188 5.14 3.08 -17.62
CA LEU A 188 6.26 2.14 -17.66
C LEU A 188 5.75 0.72 -17.89
N PRO A 189 6.35 -0.08 -18.81
CA PRO A 189 6.04 -1.49 -18.95
C PRO A 189 6.27 -2.21 -17.63
N ALA A 190 5.45 -3.24 -17.33
CA ALA A 190 5.50 -3.98 -16.06
C ALA A 190 6.91 -4.50 -15.71
N LYS A 191 7.75 -4.79 -16.72
CA LYS A 191 9.17 -5.17 -16.58
C LYS A 191 10.10 -4.01 -16.22
N ALA A 192 9.69 -2.77 -16.48
CA ALA A 192 10.46 -1.54 -16.19
C ALA A 192 9.94 -0.81 -14.95
N GLN A 193 8.84 -1.29 -14.35
CA GLN A 193 8.40 -0.76 -13.06
C GLN A 193 9.46 -1.16 -12.02
N PRO A 194 10.09 -0.18 -11.34
CA PRO A 194 11.04 -0.52 -10.29
C PRO A 194 10.34 -1.45 -9.29
N PRO A 195 11.01 -2.51 -8.82
CA PRO A 195 10.53 -3.28 -7.68
C PRO A 195 10.12 -2.29 -6.62
N ALA A 196 8.97 -2.52 -5.96
CA ALA A 196 8.35 -1.60 -4.98
C ALA A 196 9.43 -0.79 -4.29
N VAL A 197 9.50 0.49 -4.63
CA VAL A 197 10.67 1.32 -4.40
C VAL A 197 11.09 1.19 -2.95
N THR A 198 12.17 0.51 -2.68
CA THR A 198 13.15 1.09 -1.79
C THR A 198 13.35 2.51 -2.31
N VAL A 199 12.86 3.47 -1.57
CA VAL A 199 12.99 4.89 -1.87
C VAL A 199 14.48 5.21 -1.90
N GLU A 200 15.10 5.07 -3.05
CA GLU A 200 16.32 5.77 -3.41
C GLU A 200 15.94 6.98 -4.26
N SER A 201 15.16 7.86 -3.70
CA SER A 201 15.28 9.26 -4.01
C SER A 201 16.04 9.88 -2.85
N GLU A 202 17.26 10.24 -3.09
CA GLU A 202 18.09 11.13 -2.30
C GLU A 202 17.43 12.52 -2.19
N THR A 203 16.29 12.59 -1.54
CA THR A 203 15.89 13.71 -0.73
C THR A 203 15.67 13.10 0.64
N VAL A 204 16.77 12.83 1.33
CA VAL A 204 16.78 12.60 2.77
C VAL A 204 16.00 13.77 3.36
N GLU A 205 14.76 13.53 3.84
CA GLU A 205 14.13 14.52 4.71
C GLU A 205 15.15 14.83 5.79
N PRO A 206 15.59 16.08 5.95
CA PRO A 206 16.62 16.39 6.92
C PRO A 206 16.13 15.94 8.29
N LEU A 207 17.01 15.29 9.04
CA LEU A 207 16.71 14.95 10.44
C LEU A 207 16.40 16.23 11.17
N THR A 208 15.31 16.26 11.91
CA THR A 208 14.97 17.38 12.78
C THR A 208 16.03 17.53 13.87
N GLU A 209 16.16 18.71 14.48
CA GLU A 209 17.10 18.93 15.59
C GLU A 209 16.95 17.87 16.67
N ARG A 210 15.71 17.51 17.00
CA ARG A 210 15.43 16.49 18.00
C ARG A 210 15.84 15.08 17.59
N GLU A 211 15.72 14.76 16.32
CA GLU A 211 16.19 13.47 15.76
C GLU A 211 17.72 13.42 15.69
N LEU A 212 18.39 14.55 15.45
CA LEU A 212 19.85 14.65 15.50
C LEU A 212 20.38 14.43 16.92
N GLU A 213 19.74 15.02 17.95
CA GLU A 213 20.08 14.79 19.35
C GLU A 213 19.93 13.31 19.74
N VAL A 214 18.80 12.70 19.38
CA VAL A 214 18.58 11.26 19.63
C VAL A 214 19.60 10.41 18.89
N LEU A 215 19.92 10.72 17.62
CA LEU A 215 20.89 10.00 16.81
C LEU A 215 22.31 10.08 17.39
N ALA A 216 22.71 11.24 17.91
CA ALA A 216 23.99 11.42 18.58
C ALA A 216 24.10 10.48 19.79
N LEU A 217 23.08 10.47 20.64
CA LEU A 217 23.05 9.62 21.84
C LEU A 217 22.92 8.11 21.50
N LEU A 218 22.25 7.78 20.38
CA LEU A 218 22.28 6.44 19.81
C LEU A 218 23.70 6.05 19.37
N GLY A 219 24.46 6.97 18.82
CA GLY A 219 25.88 6.78 18.46
C GLY A 219 26.79 6.52 19.66
N GLU A 220 26.49 7.11 20.80
CA GLU A 220 27.16 6.91 22.10
C GLU A 220 26.79 5.58 22.78
N ARG A 221 25.95 4.75 22.15
CA ARG A 221 25.46 3.44 22.64
C ARG A 221 24.57 3.52 23.90
N LEU A 222 24.01 4.65 24.24
CA LEU A 222 23.06 4.82 25.35
C LEU A 222 21.76 4.05 25.10
N THR A 223 21.20 3.40 26.10
CA THR A 223 19.87 2.75 26.02
C THR A 223 18.76 3.79 25.86
N ASN A 224 17.57 3.36 25.41
CA ASN A 224 16.42 4.27 25.27
C ASN A 224 16.02 4.93 26.62
N GLN A 225 16.25 4.25 27.75
CA GLN A 225 16.01 4.81 29.07
C GLN A 225 17.00 5.92 29.43
N GLU A 226 18.29 5.72 29.16
CA GLU A 226 19.34 6.73 29.39
C GLU A 226 19.15 7.94 28.48
N ILE A 227 18.79 7.72 27.19
CA ILE A 227 18.44 8.80 26.26
C ILE A 227 17.22 9.59 26.75
N ALA A 228 16.18 8.87 27.22
CA ALA A 228 14.97 9.47 27.75
C ALA A 228 15.27 10.37 28.96
N GLN A 229 16.10 9.91 29.89
CA GLN A 229 16.54 10.70 31.05
C GLN A 229 17.33 11.93 30.61
N ARG A 230 18.27 11.77 29.68
CA ARG A 230 19.14 12.86 29.22
C ARG A 230 18.41 13.95 28.45
N LEU A 231 17.37 13.57 27.73
CA LEU A 231 16.55 14.46 26.89
C LEU A 231 15.24 14.91 27.56
N VAL A 232 14.99 14.46 28.81
CA VAL A 232 13.78 14.75 29.61
C VAL A 232 12.49 14.42 28.83
N ILE A 233 12.44 13.21 28.25
CA ILE A 233 11.27 12.67 27.52
C ILE A 233 10.99 11.23 27.94
N SER A 234 9.87 10.65 27.48
CA SER A 234 9.57 9.25 27.79
C SER A 234 10.41 8.28 26.94
N PRO A 235 10.73 7.07 27.43
CA PRO A 235 11.40 6.04 26.63
C PRO A 235 10.63 5.66 25.35
N GLU A 236 9.30 5.73 25.37
CA GLU A 236 8.45 5.49 24.22
C GLU A 236 8.60 6.60 23.16
N THR A 237 8.78 7.84 23.60
CA THR A 237 9.09 8.97 22.70
C THR A 237 10.45 8.77 22.03
N VAL A 238 11.47 8.30 22.76
CA VAL A 238 12.78 7.95 22.19
C VAL A 238 12.65 6.86 21.14
N LYS A 239 11.88 5.81 21.42
CA LYS A 239 11.63 4.71 20.49
C LYS A 239 10.96 5.21 19.19
N ARG A 240 10.00 6.13 19.30
CA ARG A 240 9.37 6.76 18.13
C ARG A 240 10.36 7.58 17.31
N HIS A 241 11.19 8.41 17.96
CA HIS A 241 12.25 9.16 17.24
C HIS A 241 13.26 8.21 16.58
N ALA A 242 13.69 7.15 17.27
CA ALA A 242 14.60 6.16 16.69
C ALA A 242 13.98 5.48 15.45
N SER A 243 12.69 5.14 15.48
CA SER A 243 11.98 4.58 14.32
C SER A 243 11.97 5.55 13.13
N ASN A 244 11.66 6.82 13.37
CA ASN A 244 11.68 7.87 12.34
C ASN A 244 13.10 8.06 11.76
N ILE A 245 14.13 8.08 12.63
CA ILE A 245 15.53 8.17 12.20
C ILE A 245 15.91 6.98 11.31
N TYR A 246 15.51 5.75 11.70
CA TYR A 246 15.81 4.57 10.90
C TYR A 246 15.13 4.63 9.53
N GLN A 247 13.90 5.11 9.47
CA GLN A 247 13.17 5.33 8.23
C GLN A 247 13.85 6.40 7.37
N LYS A 248 14.16 7.58 7.92
CA LYS A 248 14.81 8.69 7.21
C LYS A 248 16.21 8.33 6.72
N LEU A 249 16.96 7.55 7.49
CA LEU A 249 18.28 7.06 7.09
C LEU A 249 18.22 5.75 6.27
N SER A 250 17.04 5.21 5.95
CA SER A 250 16.87 3.94 5.22
C SER A 250 17.72 2.81 5.83
N VAL A 251 17.61 2.61 7.14
CA VAL A 251 18.30 1.57 7.91
C VAL A 251 17.33 0.81 8.81
N HIS A 252 17.71 -0.40 9.22
CA HIS A 252 16.79 -1.28 9.95
C HIS A 252 17.12 -1.41 11.44
N ASN A 253 18.24 -0.90 11.88
CA ASN A 253 18.65 -1.02 13.28
C ASN A 253 19.61 0.09 13.71
N ARG A 254 19.80 0.19 15.02
CA ARG A 254 20.65 1.18 15.70
C ARG A 254 22.08 1.18 15.19
N ARG A 255 22.69 0.01 14.97
CA ARG A 255 24.08 -0.10 14.52
C ARG A 255 24.25 0.49 13.12
N GLN A 256 23.30 0.18 12.23
CA GLN A 256 23.28 0.71 10.87
C GLN A 256 23.03 2.23 10.87
N ALA A 257 22.14 2.74 11.74
CA ALA A 257 21.89 4.16 11.86
C ALA A 257 23.16 4.94 12.28
N ALA A 258 23.85 4.46 13.31
CA ALA A 258 25.09 5.08 13.77
C ALA A 258 26.22 5.00 12.73
N ALA A 259 26.34 3.88 12.02
CA ALA A 259 27.33 3.71 10.94
C ALA A 259 27.04 4.65 9.75
N LYS A 260 25.78 4.70 9.31
CA LYS A 260 25.38 5.57 8.20
C LYS A 260 25.51 7.05 8.53
N ALA A 261 25.18 7.44 9.77
CA ALA A 261 25.34 8.81 10.24
C ALA A 261 26.82 9.26 10.25
N ARG A 262 27.74 8.37 10.60
CA ARG A 262 29.19 8.65 10.50
C ARG A 262 29.65 8.77 9.05
N ASN A 263 29.20 7.89 8.17
CA ASN A 263 29.53 7.94 6.74
C ASN A 263 29.01 9.22 6.05
N LEU A 264 27.87 9.75 6.52
CA LEU A 264 27.28 11.00 6.03
C LEU A 264 27.88 12.25 6.71
N GLY A 265 28.83 12.10 7.63
CA GLY A 265 29.44 13.23 8.37
C GLY A 265 28.51 13.90 9.40
N ILE A 266 27.37 13.27 9.72
CA ILE A 266 26.41 13.77 10.73
C ILE A 266 26.93 13.52 12.14
N LEU A 267 27.67 12.42 12.36
CA LEU A 267 28.34 12.10 13.61
C LEU A 267 29.84 12.05 13.40
N SER A 268 30.58 12.54 14.42
CA SER A 268 32.05 12.44 14.43
C SER A 268 32.52 10.98 14.38
N PRO A 269 33.65 10.67 13.71
CA PRO A 269 34.24 9.35 13.76
C PRO A 269 34.56 8.97 15.22
N ALA A 270 34.32 7.69 15.58
CA ALA A 270 34.51 7.16 16.92
C ALA A 270 35.98 6.93 17.21
#